data_65099b114afb1af9af6e1cb56afec322
#
_entry.id   65099b114afb1af9af6e1cb56afec322
#
_cell.length_a   1.000
_cell.length_b   1.000
_cell.length_c   1.000
_cell.angle_alpha   90.00
_cell.angle_beta   90.00
_cell.angle_gamma   90.00
#
_symmetry.space_group_name_H-M   'P 1'
#
loop_
_entity.id
_entity.type
_entity.pdbx_description
1 polymer ?
#
loop_
_entity_poly.entity_id
_entity_poly.type
_entity_poly.pdbx_seq_one_letter_code
_entity_poly.pdbx_strand_id
1 'polypeptide(L)'
;MAAELPEVSGAPGTKPTLTFPDAAPSGELEVVVLSRGDGELVEAGQDIEVHYLGQSWQGGVFDNSYDRGSSISFPIGVGAVIAGWDEGLVGQQVGSRVLLSIPSHLGYGDRGVPQAGNKGGDTLVFVVDILGVS
;
A
#
# COMPACT_ATOMS: atom_id res chain seq x y z
N MET A 1 -4.73 -22.61 -0.73
CA MET A 1 -5.24 -21.96 0.47
C MET A 1 -4.79 -20.50 0.47
N ALA A 2 -5.69 -19.57 0.68
CA ALA A 2 -5.34 -18.17 0.71
C ALA A 2 -4.48 -17.86 1.93
N ALA A 3 -3.49 -16.98 1.75
CA ALA A 3 -2.69 -16.50 2.87
C ALA A 3 -3.56 -15.64 3.79
N GLU A 4 -3.25 -15.66 5.07
CA GLU A 4 -3.90 -14.75 6.01
C GLU A 4 -3.35 -13.33 5.81
N LEU A 5 -4.23 -12.36 5.82
CA LEU A 5 -3.89 -10.95 5.66
C LEU A 5 -4.37 -10.17 6.88
N PRO A 6 -3.75 -9.00 7.17
CA PRO A 6 -4.23 -8.19 8.28
C PRO A 6 -5.65 -7.68 8.03
N GLU A 7 -6.38 -7.51 9.11
CA GLU A 7 -7.67 -6.83 9.09
C GLU A 7 -7.44 -5.33 9.09
N VAL A 8 -8.26 -4.61 8.33
CA VAL A 8 -8.18 -3.16 8.23
C VAL A 8 -9.46 -2.57 8.77
N SER A 9 -9.36 -1.71 9.77
CA SER A 9 -10.49 -0.98 10.33
C SER A 9 -10.39 0.49 10.00
N GLY A 10 -11.53 1.17 9.98
CA GLY A 10 -11.65 2.57 9.62
C GLY A 10 -12.37 2.75 8.29
N ALA A 11 -13.10 3.85 8.17
CA ALA A 11 -13.82 4.17 6.93
C ALA A 11 -12.86 4.62 5.83
N PRO A 12 -13.16 4.40 4.54
CA PRO A 12 -12.35 4.95 3.46
C PRO A 12 -12.13 6.45 3.61
N GLY A 13 -10.91 6.91 3.33
CA GLY A 13 -10.53 8.30 3.49
C GLY A 13 -10.09 8.69 4.89
N THR A 14 -10.19 7.80 5.87
CA THR A 14 -9.70 8.03 7.22
C THR A 14 -8.51 7.15 7.52
N LYS A 15 -7.68 7.55 8.50
CA LYS A 15 -6.48 6.78 8.88
C LYS A 15 -6.89 5.36 9.29
N PRO A 16 -6.38 4.32 8.58
CA PRO A 16 -6.72 2.94 8.92
C PRO A 16 -5.90 2.42 10.09
N THR A 17 -6.42 1.36 10.72
CA THR A 17 -5.69 0.58 11.71
C THR A 17 -5.58 -0.85 11.20
N LEU A 18 -4.38 -1.40 11.25
CA LEU A 18 -4.11 -2.78 10.83
C LEU A 18 -4.00 -3.69 12.04
N THR A 19 -4.66 -4.83 11.96
CA THR A 19 -4.55 -5.90 12.96
C THR A 19 -4.00 -7.13 12.25
N PHE A 20 -2.78 -7.52 12.59
CA PHE A 20 -2.09 -8.61 11.90
C PHE A 20 -2.51 -9.97 12.48
N PRO A 21 -2.61 -10.99 11.60
CA PRO A 21 -2.81 -12.37 12.07
C PRO A 21 -1.53 -12.90 12.72
N ASP A 22 -1.68 -13.96 13.51
CA ASP A 22 -0.54 -14.68 14.08
C ASP A 22 -0.02 -15.70 13.06
N ALA A 23 0.46 -15.18 11.93
CA ALA A 23 0.91 -15.99 10.79
C ALA A 23 1.96 -15.19 10.01
N ALA A 24 2.78 -15.90 9.27
CA ALA A 24 3.76 -15.28 8.37
C ALA A 24 3.08 -14.81 7.09
N PRO A 25 3.64 -13.77 6.41
CA PRO A 25 3.12 -13.35 5.10
C PRO A 25 3.37 -14.43 4.05
N SER A 26 2.62 -14.35 2.94
CA SER A 26 2.71 -15.34 1.87
C SER A 26 4.04 -15.34 1.11
N GLY A 27 4.77 -14.22 1.16
CA GLY A 27 5.97 -14.03 0.33
C GLY A 27 5.67 -13.59 -1.09
N GLU A 28 4.41 -13.35 -1.41
CA GLU A 28 3.97 -12.87 -2.70
C GLU A 28 3.22 -11.55 -2.56
N LEU A 29 3.10 -10.82 -3.66
CA LEU A 29 2.29 -9.61 -3.70
C LEU A 29 0.82 -10.00 -3.57
N GLU A 30 0.16 -9.47 -2.55
CA GLU A 30 -1.28 -9.64 -2.33
C GLU A 30 -1.95 -8.28 -2.49
N VAL A 31 -3.00 -8.23 -3.31
CA VAL A 31 -3.77 -7.01 -3.57
C VAL A 31 -5.23 -7.29 -3.27
N VAL A 32 -5.79 -6.52 -2.33
CA VAL A 32 -7.19 -6.68 -1.92
C VAL A 32 -7.89 -5.34 -2.01
N VAL A 33 -8.98 -5.25 -2.76
CA VAL A 33 -9.81 -4.06 -2.79
C VAL A 33 -10.74 -4.11 -1.59
N LEU A 34 -10.49 -3.25 -0.61
CA LEU A 34 -11.28 -3.19 0.63
C LEU A 34 -12.60 -2.46 0.41
N SER A 35 -12.56 -1.43 -0.42
CA SER A 35 -13.74 -0.65 -0.79
C SER A 35 -13.54 -0.19 -2.22
N ARG A 36 -14.45 -0.52 -3.10
CA ARG A 36 -14.33 -0.20 -4.52
C ARG A 36 -14.90 1.18 -4.80
N GLY A 37 -14.08 2.03 -5.45
CA GLY A 37 -14.55 3.29 -6.00
C GLY A 37 -15.20 3.07 -7.37
N ASP A 38 -15.79 4.11 -7.90
CA ASP A 38 -16.44 4.09 -9.22
C ASP A 38 -15.84 5.14 -10.17
N GLY A 39 -14.68 5.67 -9.84
CA GLY A 39 -14.00 6.64 -10.69
C GLY A 39 -13.21 6.02 -11.83
N GLU A 40 -12.32 6.80 -12.42
CA GLU A 40 -11.50 6.38 -13.53
C GLU A 40 -10.55 5.25 -13.13
N LEU A 41 -10.15 4.44 -14.11
CA LEU A 41 -9.10 3.44 -13.89
C LEU A 41 -7.74 4.11 -13.84
N VAL A 42 -6.89 3.64 -12.95
CA VAL A 42 -5.49 4.07 -12.87
C VAL A 42 -4.72 3.39 -13.99
N GLU A 43 -4.05 4.19 -14.83
CA GLU A 43 -3.26 3.70 -15.95
C GLU A 43 -1.78 4.06 -15.76
N ALA A 44 -0.90 3.19 -16.26
CA ALA A 44 0.54 3.46 -16.21
C ALA A 44 0.87 4.76 -16.92
N GLY A 45 1.74 5.55 -16.32
CA GLY A 45 2.15 6.86 -16.85
C GLY A 45 1.33 8.03 -16.36
N GLN A 46 0.23 7.79 -15.67
CA GLN A 46 -0.54 8.86 -15.04
C GLN A 46 0.08 9.26 -13.72
N ASP A 47 -0.23 10.49 -13.25
CA ASP A 47 0.02 10.87 -11.87
C ASP A 47 -1.16 10.40 -11.02
N ILE A 48 -0.87 9.74 -9.93
CA ILE A 48 -1.87 9.27 -8.98
C ILE A 48 -1.77 10.08 -7.70
N GLU A 49 -2.91 10.47 -7.15
CA GLU A 49 -2.97 11.14 -5.85
C GLU A 49 -3.57 10.18 -4.83
N VAL A 50 -2.89 9.98 -3.70
CA VAL A 50 -3.31 9.01 -2.70
C VAL A 50 -3.08 9.52 -1.28
N HIS A 51 -3.88 9.01 -0.34
CA HIS A 51 -3.50 8.89 1.06
C HIS A 51 -3.11 7.44 1.33
N TYR A 52 -2.15 7.23 2.21
CA TYR A 52 -1.67 5.88 2.50
C TYR A 52 -1.13 5.74 3.91
N LEU A 53 -1.14 4.50 4.39
CA LEU A 53 -0.45 4.11 5.61
C LEU A 53 0.38 2.86 5.30
N GLY A 54 1.66 2.87 5.68
CA GLY A 54 2.55 1.74 5.52
C GLY A 54 3.00 1.20 6.87
N GLN A 55 2.99 -0.12 7.00
CA GLN A 55 3.35 -0.79 8.24
C GLN A 55 4.08 -2.09 7.90
N SER A 56 5.17 -2.39 8.62
CA SER A 56 5.84 -3.67 8.45
C SER A 56 4.96 -4.80 8.98
N TRP A 57 5.05 -5.98 8.38
CA TRP A 57 4.25 -7.13 8.83
C TRP A 57 4.52 -7.41 10.31
N GLN A 58 3.46 -7.41 11.12
CA GLN A 58 3.51 -7.55 12.58
C GLN A 58 4.43 -6.54 13.27
N GLY A 59 4.78 -5.46 12.58
CA GLY A 59 5.65 -4.41 13.10
C GLY A 59 4.93 -3.08 13.23
N GLY A 60 5.70 -2.00 13.35
CA GLY A 60 5.17 -0.66 13.52
C GLY A 60 4.86 0.05 12.21
N VAL A 61 4.03 1.07 12.31
CA VAL A 61 3.78 2.01 11.21
C VAL A 61 5.06 2.78 10.94
N PHE A 62 5.52 2.79 9.69
CA PHE A 62 6.75 3.48 9.33
C PHE A 62 6.48 4.75 8.52
N ASP A 63 5.31 4.90 7.94
CA ASP A 63 4.95 6.10 7.19
C ASP A 63 3.44 6.16 6.99
N ASN A 64 2.88 7.37 7.01
CA ASN A 64 1.50 7.57 6.61
C ASN A 64 1.24 9.04 6.27
N SER A 65 0.41 9.26 5.28
CA SER A 65 0.04 10.60 4.84
C SER A 65 -1.05 11.23 5.69
N TYR A 66 -1.81 10.42 6.41
CA TYR A 66 -2.94 10.93 7.22
C TYR A 66 -2.46 11.84 8.35
N ASP A 67 -1.38 11.44 9.03
CA ASP A 67 -0.82 12.23 10.13
C ASP A 67 -0.19 13.52 9.65
N ARG A 68 0.32 13.55 8.41
CA ARG A 68 0.84 14.77 7.80
C ARG A 68 -0.26 15.72 7.36
N GLY A 69 -1.49 15.22 7.21
CA GLY A 69 -2.63 16.02 6.75
C GLY A 69 -2.55 16.37 5.27
N SER A 70 -1.70 15.70 4.49
CA SER A 70 -1.51 15.98 3.07
C SER A 70 -1.39 14.70 2.28
N SER A 71 -2.15 14.61 1.18
CA SER A 71 -1.99 13.53 0.21
C SER A 71 -0.66 13.68 -0.53
N ILE A 72 -0.26 12.61 -1.23
CA ILE A 72 0.91 12.65 -2.11
C ILE A 72 0.48 12.34 -3.54
N SER A 73 1.24 12.85 -4.50
CA SER A 73 1.04 12.57 -5.92
C SER A 73 2.37 12.15 -6.52
N PHE A 74 2.33 11.15 -7.40
CA PHE A 74 3.52 10.64 -8.05
C PHE A 74 3.13 9.89 -9.33
N PRO A 75 4.08 9.73 -10.28
CA PRO A 75 3.80 8.90 -11.47
C PRO A 75 3.69 7.43 -11.07
N ILE A 76 2.72 6.73 -11.65
CA ILE A 76 2.46 5.32 -11.35
C ILE A 76 2.77 4.45 -12.57
N GLY A 77 3.30 3.24 -12.32
CA GLY A 77 3.55 2.26 -13.36
C GLY A 77 4.80 2.50 -14.20
N VAL A 78 5.69 3.40 -13.76
CA VAL A 78 6.89 3.81 -14.51
C VAL A 78 8.18 3.67 -13.70
N GLY A 79 8.16 2.94 -12.60
CA GLY A 79 9.34 2.70 -11.78
C GLY A 79 9.72 3.84 -10.84
N ALA A 80 8.84 4.82 -10.64
CA ALA A 80 9.09 5.94 -9.72
C ALA A 80 8.87 5.56 -8.26
N VAL A 81 8.12 4.51 -7.99
CA VAL A 81 7.82 3.98 -6.65
C VAL A 81 8.17 2.51 -6.60
N ILE A 82 8.07 1.92 -5.41
CA ILE A 82 8.36 0.48 -5.27
C ILE A 82 7.47 -0.35 -6.19
N ALA A 83 8.01 -1.47 -6.68
CA ALA A 83 7.34 -2.28 -7.68
C ALA A 83 5.96 -2.76 -7.24
N GLY A 84 5.78 -3.08 -5.96
CA GLY A 84 4.49 -3.50 -5.42
C GLY A 84 3.38 -2.48 -5.61
N TRP A 85 3.70 -1.18 -5.57
CA TRP A 85 2.74 -0.12 -5.85
C TRP A 85 2.45 -0.03 -7.34
N ASP A 86 3.49 -0.07 -8.19
CA ASP A 86 3.29 -0.04 -9.64
C ASP A 86 2.42 -1.21 -10.11
N GLU A 87 2.66 -2.40 -9.58
CA GLU A 87 1.90 -3.58 -9.97
C GLU A 87 0.50 -3.64 -9.33
N GLY A 88 0.37 -3.15 -8.10
CA GLY A 88 -0.87 -3.28 -7.34
C GLY A 88 -1.89 -2.17 -7.57
N LEU A 89 -1.46 -0.97 -7.95
CA LEU A 89 -2.35 0.18 -8.10
C LEU A 89 -2.82 0.42 -9.53
N VAL A 90 -2.03 0.06 -10.54
CA VAL A 90 -2.48 0.16 -11.94
C VAL A 90 -3.67 -0.80 -12.14
N GLY A 91 -4.74 -0.28 -12.73
CA GLY A 91 -5.97 -1.04 -12.94
C GLY A 91 -7.01 -0.88 -11.84
N GLN A 92 -6.68 -0.22 -10.74
CA GLN A 92 -7.65 0.08 -9.69
C GLN A 92 -8.47 1.30 -10.07
N GLN A 93 -9.62 1.48 -9.44
CA GLN A 93 -10.48 2.63 -9.70
C GLN A 93 -10.25 3.73 -8.67
N VAL A 94 -10.33 4.98 -9.11
CA VAL A 94 -10.31 6.14 -8.21
C VAL A 94 -11.49 6.03 -7.24
N GLY A 95 -11.22 6.34 -5.98
CA GLY A 95 -12.18 6.19 -4.89
C GLY A 95 -12.05 4.87 -4.15
N SER A 96 -11.20 3.96 -4.62
CA SER A 96 -10.98 2.67 -3.97
C SER A 96 -10.04 2.79 -2.78
N ARG A 97 -10.27 1.93 -1.78
CA ARG A 97 -9.28 1.65 -0.73
C ARG A 97 -8.71 0.26 -0.99
N VAL A 98 -7.40 0.18 -1.11
CA VAL A 98 -6.69 -1.04 -1.52
C VAL A 98 -5.68 -1.43 -0.44
N LEU A 99 -5.67 -2.71 -0.07
CA LEU A 99 -4.66 -3.29 0.79
C LEU A 99 -3.61 -3.97 -0.09
N LEU A 100 -2.34 -3.60 0.13
CA LEU A 100 -1.20 -4.20 -0.56
C LEU A 100 -0.31 -4.87 0.47
N SER A 101 -0.08 -6.17 0.32
CA SER A 101 0.95 -6.89 1.07
C SER A 101 2.09 -7.16 0.10
N ILE A 102 3.24 -6.53 0.35
CA ILE A 102 4.33 -6.44 -0.61
C ILE A 102 5.55 -7.17 -0.06
N PRO A 103 5.99 -8.26 -0.71
CA PRO A 103 7.22 -8.93 -0.29
C PRO A 103 8.44 -8.03 -0.53
N SER A 104 9.52 -8.29 0.19
CA SER A 104 10.69 -7.40 0.18
C SER A 104 11.25 -7.16 -1.21
N HIS A 105 11.26 -8.16 -2.09
CA HIS A 105 11.82 -8.00 -3.44
C HIS A 105 11.01 -7.04 -4.34
N LEU A 106 9.76 -6.75 -3.98
CA LEU A 106 8.92 -5.75 -4.65
C LEU A 106 8.78 -4.46 -3.83
N GLY A 107 9.47 -4.39 -2.69
CA GLY A 107 9.51 -3.23 -1.81
C GLY A 107 10.94 -2.72 -1.64
N TYR A 108 11.42 -2.67 -0.40
CA TYR A 108 12.73 -2.10 -0.09
C TYR A 108 13.88 -3.11 -0.13
N GLY A 109 13.61 -4.36 -0.50
CA GLY A 109 14.64 -5.38 -0.67
C GLY A 109 15.30 -5.78 0.64
N ASP A 110 16.52 -6.33 0.53
CA ASP A 110 17.26 -6.81 1.68
C ASP A 110 17.87 -5.68 2.52
N ARG A 111 17.94 -4.46 1.98
CA ARG A 111 18.51 -3.32 2.70
C ARG A 111 17.50 -2.68 3.65
N GLY A 112 16.22 -2.69 3.28
CA GLY A 112 15.21 -1.95 4.00
C GLY A 112 15.43 -0.45 3.94
N VAL A 113 14.75 0.28 4.81
CA VAL A 113 14.91 1.74 4.98
C VAL A 113 15.09 2.00 6.46
N PRO A 114 16.32 1.97 6.99
CA PRO A 114 16.56 2.10 8.44
C PRO A 114 16.00 3.40 9.04
N GLN A 115 16.05 4.51 8.30
CA GLN A 115 15.52 5.79 8.76
C GLN A 115 14.00 5.75 8.99
N ALA A 116 13.31 4.87 8.27
CA ALA A 116 11.86 4.68 8.44
C ALA A 116 11.53 3.50 9.36
N GLY A 117 12.54 2.84 9.94
CA GLY A 117 12.33 1.68 10.80
C GLY A 117 12.13 0.37 10.07
N ASN A 118 12.35 0.33 8.75
CA ASN A 118 12.24 -0.90 7.97
C ASN A 118 13.54 -1.68 8.00
N LYS A 119 13.43 -2.96 8.27
CA LYS A 119 14.54 -3.90 8.19
C LYS A 119 14.59 -4.51 6.80
N GLY A 120 15.77 -4.94 6.36
CA GLY A 120 15.89 -5.70 5.15
C GLY A 120 15.10 -7.00 5.21
N GLY A 121 14.43 -7.36 4.12
CA GLY A 121 13.64 -8.58 4.05
C GLY A 121 12.22 -8.47 4.59
N ASP A 122 11.83 -7.30 5.12
CA ASP A 122 10.48 -7.11 5.66
C ASP A 122 9.41 -7.13 4.56
N THR A 123 8.30 -7.81 4.85
CA THR A 123 7.08 -7.63 4.07
C THR A 123 6.42 -6.33 4.52
N LEU A 124 6.05 -5.51 3.56
CA LEU A 124 5.43 -4.21 3.82
C LEU A 124 3.94 -4.30 3.51
N VAL A 125 3.13 -3.71 4.37
CA VAL A 125 1.68 -3.65 4.17
C VAL A 125 1.28 -2.21 4.03
N PHE A 126 0.61 -1.89 2.93
CA PHE A 126 0.09 -0.55 2.69
C PHE A 126 -1.43 -0.59 2.56
N VAL A 127 -2.08 0.40 3.14
CA VAL A 127 -3.48 0.71 2.84
C VAL A 127 -3.47 2.02 2.08
N VAL A 128 -4.01 2.01 0.86
CA VAL A 128 -3.97 3.14 -0.04
C VAL A 128 -5.39 3.57 -0.39
N ASP A 129 -5.70 4.84 -0.14
CA ASP A 129 -6.93 5.48 -0.60
C ASP A 129 -6.59 6.26 -1.87
N ILE A 130 -7.16 5.89 -3.01
CA ILE A 130 -6.89 6.52 -4.30
C ILE A 130 -7.85 7.69 -4.46
N LEU A 131 -7.29 8.91 -4.50
CA LEU A 131 -8.06 10.14 -4.52
C LEU A 131 -8.31 10.66 -5.94
N GLY A 132 -7.33 10.49 -6.84
CA GLY A 132 -7.47 10.98 -8.21
C GLY A 132 -6.33 10.55 -9.09
N VAL A 133 -6.48 10.78 -10.39
CA VAL A 133 -5.44 10.58 -11.42
C VAL A 133 -5.47 11.74 -12.40
N SER A 134 -4.33 11.98 -13.02
CA SER A 134 -4.22 13.04 -14.04
C SER A 134 -3.19 12.73 -15.13
#